data_8cd07b843774abe5ab5c89794d7e350e
#
_entry.id   8cd07b843774abe5ab5c89794d7e350e
#
_cell.length_a   1.000
_cell.length_b   1.000
_cell.length_c   1.000
_cell.angle_alpha   90.00
_cell.angle_beta   90.00
_cell.angle_gamma   90.00
#
_symmetry.space_group_name_H-M   'P 1'
#
loop_
_entity.id
_entity.type
_entity.pdbx_description
1 polymer ?
#
loop_
_entity_poly.entity_id
_entity_poly.type
_entity_poly.pdbx_seq_one_letter_code
_entity_poly.pdbx_strand_id
1 'polypeptide(L)'
;MNVQNRISYAFALVAVLALAGIASSLKLQDFADDLFFSHVLENTTLHDFLIENYNTWSGRFTLNALMVGTINHHNVWKIGIPLSVVILCASISRITVGKFDLRITVLSVFLYLFIPKEVLANGSWWVTGFYNYLLPAAAMAYSLSVFIRKGSVGWIEGSLSLLCLSLSCFSEQTSIATLAASFFLIVFCREYRRSFSYVYILSAVVLTWFLFSAPGNFHRFQEETWRWMPGFESESLVTKIIYGYDRIHQAIVMPNSIIFSLLCTLCLLLIYRDEQRTKTGNFFALVLLGHLVLMLLIRLGVAHLGESFYNSDLLNPHRWISYSRYASYFVTSLVILGVCYALAISAIRDNEYIKPFSIVILGFATVLMVGFSPTVYASGMRVLYLWAVMILSASCFIFYRLYGNDRSLINNVIICAMAAYVLSI
;
A
#
# COMPACT_ATOMS: atom_id res chain seq x y z
N MET A 1 1.59 -3.73 36.91
CA MET A 1 1.31 -3.41 35.51
C MET A 1 0.34 -2.24 35.48
N ASN A 2 0.72 -1.10 34.88
CA ASN A 2 -0.10 0.12 34.86
C ASN A 2 -1.43 -0.14 34.11
N VAL A 3 -2.54 0.47 34.55
CA VAL A 3 -3.89 0.32 33.96
C VAL A 3 -3.87 0.55 32.43
N GLN A 4 -3.09 1.55 31.97
CA GLN A 4 -2.95 1.87 30.54
C GLN A 4 -2.30 0.73 29.72
N ASN A 5 -1.38 -0.03 30.30
CA ASN A 5 -0.80 -1.19 29.62
C ASN A 5 -1.82 -2.34 29.51
N ARG A 6 -2.69 -2.53 30.51
CA ARG A 6 -3.76 -3.53 30.45
C ARG A 6 -4.76 -3.23 29.33
N ILE A 7 -5.13 -1.96 29.15
CA ILE A 7 -6.01 -1.53 28.04
C ILE A 7 -5.36 -1.81 26.68
N SER A 8 -4.07 -1.51 26.50
CA SER A 8 -3.37 -1.79 25.24
C SER A 8 -3.29 -3.29 24.92
N TYR A 9 -3.10 -4.13 25.93
CA TYR A 9 -3.11 -5.59 25.73
C TYR A 9 -4.51 -6.12 25.42
N ALA A 10 -5.57 -5.57 26.02
CA ALA A 10 -6.94 -5.93 25.68
C ALA A 10 -7.27 -5.59 24.22
N PHE A 11 -6.88 -4.40 23.75
CA PHE A 11 -7.04 -4.02 22.35
C PHE A 11 -6.22 -4.90 21.39
N ALA A 12 -5.00 -5.28 21.78
CA ALA A 12 -4.20 -6.22 21.00
C ALA A 12 -4.86 -7.60 20.89
N LEU A 13 -5.44 -8.08 21.97
CA LEU A 13 -6.20 -9.34 21.95
C LEU A 13 -7.40 -9.26 20.99
N VAL A 14 -8.18 -8.17 21.05
CA VAL A 14 -9.31 -7.97 20.13
C VAL A 14 -8.85 -7.90 18.68
N ALA A 15 -7.74 -7.21 18.38
CA ALA A 15 -7.16 -7.15 17.04
C ALA A 15 -6.75 -8.55 16.54
N VAL A 16 -6.10 -9.34 17.38
CA VAL A 16 -5.70 -10.73 17.06
C VAL A 16 -6.94 -11.61 16.82
N LEU A 17 -7.96 -11.50 17.66
CA LEU A 17 -9.21 -12.25 17.51
C LEU A 17 -9.95 -11.86 16.22
N ALA A 18 -10.00 -10.58 15.87
CA ALA A 18 -10.59 -10.11 14.62
C ALA A 18 -9.86 -10.71 13.40
N LEU A 19 -8.51 -10.64 13.39
CA LEU A 19 -7.70 -11.21 12.30
C LEU A 19 -7.82 -12.74 12.25
N ALA A 20 -7.89 -13.43 13.40
CA ALA A 20 -8.10 -14.87 13.45
C ALA A 20 -9.50 -15.26 12.94
N GLY A 21 -10.52 -14.47 13.27
CA GLY A 21 -11.87 -14.64 12.73
C GLY A 21 -11.92 -14.53 11.22
N ILE A 22 -11.27 -13.51 10.64
CA ILE A 22 -11.12 -13.36 9.19
C ILE A 22 -10.40 -14.59 8.61
N ALA A 23 -9.24 -14.94 9.17
CA ALA A 23 -8.43 -16.06 8.67
C ALA A 23 -9.17 -17.40 8.69
N SER A 24 -10.04 -17.63 9.68
CA SER A 24 -10.85 -18.85 9.77
C SER A 24 -11.87 -18.96 8.63
N SER A 25 -12.37 -17.85 8.13
CA SER A 25 -13.36 -17.80 7.04
C SER A 25 -12.76 -17.92 5.65
N LEU A 26 -11.42 -17.74 5.52
CA LEU A 26 -10.73 -17.79 4.23
C LEU A 26 -10.71 -19.21 3.66
N LYS A 27 -10.91 -19.30 2.36
CA LYS A 27 -10.87 -20.55 1.59
C LYS A 27 -10.01 -20.34 0.34
N LEU A 28 -9.38 -21.43 -0.09
CA LEU A 28 -8.79 -21.51 -1.40
C LEU A 28 -9.93 -21.48 -2.44
N GLN A 29 -9.76 -20.70 -3.51
CA GLN A 29 -10.78 -20.57 -4.55
C GLN A 29 -10.61 -21.70 -5.59
N ASP A 30 -11.74 -22.28 -6.04
CA ASP A 30 -11.76 -23.35 -7.04
C ASP A 30 -11.76 -22.77 -8.47
N PHE A 31 -11.18 -21.60 -8.67
CA PHE A 31 -11.07 -20.93 -9.96
C PHE A 31 -9.86 -19.99 -10.03
N ALA A 32 -9.53 -19.54 -11.24
CA ALA A 32 -8.44 -18.62 -11.56
C ALA A 32 -7.07 -19.09 -11.01
N ASP A 33 -6.29 -18.17 -10.45
CA ASP A 33 -4.91 -18.42 -10.09
C ASP A 33 -4.77 -19.39 -8.90
N ASP A 34 -5.72 -19.40 -7.94
CA ASP A 34 -5.70 -20.35 -6.82
C ASP A 34 -5.82 -21.80 -7.33
N LEU A 35 -6.75 -22.04 -8.28
CA LEU A 35 -6.92 -23.35 -8.90
C LEU A 35 -5.66 -23.75 -9.66
N PHE A 36 -5.11 -22.86 -10.48
CA PHE A 36 -3.89 -23.14 -11.25
C PHE A 36 -2.72 -23.52 -10.37
N PHE A 37 -2.38 -22.66 -9.39
CA PHE A 37 -1.21 -22.88 -8.54
C PHE A 37 -1.36 -24.06 -7.57
N SER A 38 -2.59 -24.46 -7.20
CA SER A 38 -2.81 -25.62 -6.34
C SER A 38 -2.59 -26.95 -7.03
N HIS A 39 -2.72 -27.01 -8.37
CA HIS A 39 -2.60 -28.25 -9.16
C HIS A 39 -1.28 -28.35 -9.95
N VAL A 40 -0.49 -27.28 -9.98
CA VAL A 40 0.71 -27.20 -10.83
C VAL A 40 1.72 -28.31 -10.54
N LEU A 41 1.87 -28.71 -9.25
CA LEU A 41 2.81 -29.77 -8.86
C LEU A 41 2.27 -31.20 -9.06
N GLU A 42 1.08 -31.39 -9.59
CA GLU A 42 0.58 -32.72 -9.95
C GLU A 42 1.29 -33.28 -11.20
N ASN A 43 1.76 -32.39 -12.09
CA ASN A 43 2.33 -32.77 -13.37
C ASN A 43 3.78 -32.32 -13.56
N THR A 44 4.37 -31.56 -12.60
CA THR A 44 5.75 -31.07 -12.69
C THR A 44 6.40 -30.97 -11.31
N THR A 45 7.72 -30.89 -11.27
CA THR A 45 8.44 -30.62 -10.02
C THR A 45 8.45 -29.12 -9.74
N LEU A 46 8.61 -28.72 -8.46
CA LEU A 46 8.76 -27.30 -8.09
C LEU A 46 9.91 -26.64 -8.86
N HIS A 47 11.04 -27.34 -9.00
CA HIS A 47 12.21 -26.84 -9.72
C HIS A 47 11.89 -26.57 -11.21
N ASP A 48 11.29 -27.53 -11.90
CA ASP A 48 10.99 -27.42 -13.33
C ASP A 48 9.93 -26.34 -13.56
N PHE A 49 8.88 -26.29 -12.72
CA PHE A 49 7.89 -25.22 -12.76
C PHE A 49 8.55 -23.84 -12.62
N LEU A 50 9.46 -23.64 -11.65
CA LEU A 50 10.08 -22.34 -11.44
C LEU A 50 10.93 -21.89 -12.61
N ILE A 51 11.68 -22.82 -13.23
CA ILE A 51 12.49 -22.52 -14.42
C ILE A 51 11.58 -22.20 -15.62
N GLU A 52 10.54 -23.01 -15.85
CA GLU A 52 9.60 -22.78 -16.92
C GLU A 52 8.87 -21.43 -16.73
N ASN A 53 8.33 -21.19 -15.54
CA ASN A 53 7.62 -19.96 -15.21
C ASN A 53 8.49 -18.70 -15.36
N TYR A 54 9.78 -18.78 -14.97
CA TYR A 54 10.73 -17.68 -15.14
C TYR A 54 10.97 -17.35 -16.62
N ASN A 55 11.03 -18.38 -17.46
CA ASN A 55 11.31 -18.22 -18.90
C ASN A 55 10.05 -17.86 -19.72
N THR A 56 8.85 -18.26 -19.26
CA THR A 56 7.61 -18.13 -20.06
C THR A 56 6.61 -17.15 -19.51
N TRP A 57 6.65 -16.82 -18.19
CA TRP A 57 5.57 -16.05 -17.58
C TRP A 57 6.03 -14.90 -16.66
N SER A 58 6.88 -15.16 -15.64
CA SER A 58 7.10 -14.17 -14.58
C SER A 58 8.43 -14.31 -13.85
N GLY A 59 9.11 -13.19 -13.61
CA GLY A 59 10.30 -13.12 -12.79
C GLY A 59 10.08 -13.23 -11.28
N ARG A 60 8.86 -13.45 -10.78
CA ARG A 60 8.50 -13.54 -9.34
C ARG A 60 8.96 -14.83 -8.69
N PHE A 61 10.19 -15.24 -8.95
CA PHE A 61 10.75 -16.55 -8.63
C PHE A 61 10.53 -16.97 -7.17
N THR A 62 10.96 -16.15 -6.19
CA THR A 62 10.85 -16.49 -4.75
C THR A 62 9.40 -16.52 -4.27
N LEU A 63 8.56 -15.60 -4.74
CA LEU A 63 7.14 -15.58 -4.36
C LEU A 63 6.41 -16.78 -4.95
N ASN A 64 6.69 -17.15 -6.20
CA ASN A 64 6.10 -18.32 -6.83
C ASN A 64 6.58 -19.62 -6.17
N ALA A 65 7.86 -19.71 -5.78
CA ALA A 65 8.39 -20.86 -5.04
C ALA A 65 7.67 -21.06 -3.71
N LEU A 66 7.49 -19.96 -2.95
CA LEU A 66 6.80 -20.02 -1.67
C LEU A 66 5.31 -20.35 -1.86
N MET A 67 4.65 -19.70 -2.82
CA MET A 67 3.24 -19.90 -3.09
C MET A 67 2.95 -21.35 -3.51
N VAL A 68 3.59 -21.82 -4.56
CA VAL A 68 3.37 -23.18 -5.09
C VAL A 68 3.75 -24.26 -4.08
N GLY A 69 4.85 -24.04 -3.33
CA GLY A 69 5.27 -24.98 -2.30
C GLY A 69 4.36 -25.05 -1.06
N THR A 70 3.48 -24.05 -0.87
CA THR A 70 2.70 -23.96 0.37
C THR A 70 1.19 -23.74 0.19
N ILE A 71 0.70 -23.48 -1.02
CA ILE A 71 -0.72 -23.14 -1.27
C ILE A 71 -1.67 -24.26 -0.82
N ASN A 72 -1.28 -25.51 -1.01
CA ASN A 72 -2.04 -26.69 -0.57
C ASN A 72 -1.96 -26.96 0.95
N HIS A 73 -1.05 -26.28 1.65
CA HIS A 73 -0.93 -26.35 3.10
C HIS A 73 -1.75 -25.24 3.76
N HIS A 74 -3.06 -25.44 3.90
CA HIS A 74 -4.01 -24.40 4.33
C HIS A 74 -3.60 -23.68 5.62
N ASN A 75 -2.96 -24.36 6.56
CA ASN A 75 -2.48 -23.74 7.80
C ASN A 75 -1.40 -22.68 7.56
N VAL A 76 -0.60 -22.80 6.48
CA VAL A 76 0.49 -21.84 6.18
C VAL A 76 -0.10 -20.47 5.86
N TRP A 77 -1.04 -20.38 4.94
CA TRP A 77 -1.63 -19.08 4.58
C TRP A 77 -2.70 -18.62 5.57
N LYS A 78 -3.44 -19.52 6.25
CA LYS A 78 -4.37 -19.15 7.33
C LYS A 78 -3.68 -18.48 8.52
N ILE A 79 -2.44 -18.87 8.82
CA ILE A 79 -1.60 -18.23 9.84
C ILE A 79 -0.79 -17.07 9.20
N GLY A 80 -0.28 -17.28 8.00
CA GLY A 80 0.57 -16.34 7.27
C GLY A 80 -0.11 -15.00 6.98
N ILE A 81 -1.39 -15.01 6.63
CA ILE A 81 -2.15 -13.78 6.33
C ILE A 81 -2.24 -12.88 7.58
N PRO A 82 -2.83 -13.31 8.72
CA PRO A 82 -2.91 -12.47 9.90
C PRO A 82 -1.54 -12.10 10.46
N LEU A 83 -0.58 -13.00 10.41
CA LEU A 83 0.80 -12.71 10.83
C LEU A 83 1.44 -11.62 9.98
N SER A 84 1.24 -11.65 8.66
CA SER A 84 1.75 -10.63 7.74
C SER A 84 1.10 -9.26 8.00
N VAL A 85 -0.20 -9.21 8.33
CA VAL A 85 -0.86 -7.96 8.74
C VAL A 85 -0.24 -7.42 10.03
N VAL A 86 0.00 -8.28 11.03
CA VAL A 86 0.63 -7.87 12.29
C VAL A 86 2.08 -7.38 12.04
N ILE A 87 2.87 -8.08 11.23
CA ILE A 87 4.24 -7.66 10.87
C ILE A 87 4.22 -6.32 10.15
N LEU A 88 3.32 -6.14 9.19
CA LEU A 88 3.13 -4.88 8.47
C LEU A 88 2.84 -3.72 9.44
N CYS A 89 1.84 -3.88 10.32
CA CYS A 89 1.42 -2.85 11.27
C CYS A 89 2.48 -2.58 12.34
N ALA A 90 3.18 -3.61 12.82
CA ALA A 90 4.33 -3.46 13.73
C ALA A 90 5.49 -2.70 13.05
N SER A 91 5.71 -2.95 11.77
CA SER A 91 6.72 -2.23 10.98
C SER A 91 6.33 -0.77 10.75
N ILE A 92 5.06 -0.49 10.46
CA ILE A 92 4.52 0.89 10.41
C ILE A 92 4.75 1.59 11.75
N SER A 93 4.47 0.93 12.87
CA SER A 93 4.75 1.48 14.20
C SER A 93 6.24 1.80 14.40
N ARG A 94 7.15 0.91 13.97
CA ARG A 94 8.62 1.16 14.05
C ARG A 94 9.05 2.33 13.17
N ILE A 95 8.52 2.44 11.96
CA ILE A 95 8.79 3.56 11.03
C ILE A 95 8.29 4.87 11.63
N THR A 96 7.12 4.85 12.26
CA THR A 96 6.45 6.02 12.85
C THR A 96 7.14 6.51 14.11
N VAL A 97 7.41 5.61 15.05
CA VAL A 97 7.87 5.94 16.42
C VAL A 97 9.39 5.83 16.55
N GLY A 98 10.06 5.16 15.60
CA GLY A 98 11.50 4.79 15.70
C GLY A 98 11.76 3.53 16.52
N LYS A 99 10.75 2.97 17.17
CA LYS A 99 10.78 1.71 17.93
C LYS A 99 9.40 1.05 17.88
N PHE A 100 9.32 -0.21 18.29
CA PHE A 100 8.03 -0.88 18.43
C PHE A 100 7.17 -0.20 19.51
N ASP A 101 5.94 0.17 19.15
CA ASP A 101 4.91 0.65 20.09
C ASP A 101 3.62 -0.12 19.85
N LEU A 102 3.16 -0.85 20.88
CA LEU A 102 1.98 -1.73 20.77
C LEU A 102 0.70 -0.95 20.42
N ARG A 103 0.53 0.29 20.92
CA ARG A 103 -0.68 1.09 20.70
C ARG A 103 -0.77 1.54 19.25
N ILE A 104 0.35 2.01 18.68
CA ILE A 104 0.40 2.40 17.27
C ILE A 104 0.26 1.17 16.37
N THR A 105 0.80 0.02 16.76
CA THR A 105 0.59 -1.25 16.06
C THR A 105 -0.89 -1.61 16.03
N VAL A 106 -1.57 -1.59 17.17
CA VAL A 106 -3.01 -1.92 17.28
C VAL A 106 -3.87 -0.90 16.51
N LEU A 107 -3.57 0.39 16.63
CA LEU A 107 -4.22 1.43 15.81
C LEU A 107 -4.06 1.14 14.33
N SER A 108 -2.84 0.80 13.90
CA SER A 108 -2.56 0.46 12.49
C SER A 108 -3.34 -0.76 12.03
N VAL A 109 -3.52 -1.79 12.87
CA VAL A 109 -4.34 -2.98 12.54
C VAL A 109 -5.80 -2.59 12.32
N PHE A 110 -6.40 -1.80 13.21
CA PHE A 110 -7.78 -1.36 13.02
C PHE A 110 -7.94 -0.45 11.80
N LEU A 111 -7.01 0.48 11.58
CA LEU A 111 -7.03 1.33 10.39
C LEU A 111 -6.79 0.52 9.10
N TYR A 112 -6.01 -0.55 9.15
CA TYR A 112 -5.82 -1.46 8.02
C TYR A 112 -7.15 -2.09 7.57
N LEU A 113 -8.03 -2.43 8.50
CA LEU A 113 -9.35 -2.98 8.19
C LEU A 113 -10.30 -1.98 7.52
N PHE A 114 -9.96 -0.67 7.51
CA PHE A 114 -10.67 0.36 6.75
C PHE A 114 -10.10 0.62 5.35
N ILE A 115 -9.08 -0.13 4.93
CA ILE A 115 -8.73 -0.20 3.50
C ILE A 115 -9.96 -0.73 2.73
N PRO A 116 -10.27 -0.19 1.54
CA PRO A 116 -11.44 -0.61 0.78
C PRO A 116 -11.57 -2.14 0.68
N LYS A 117 -12.78 -2.67 0.93
CA LYS A 117 -13.03 -4.12 1.00
C LYS A 117 -12.57 -4.84 -0.28
N GLU A 118 -12.76 -4.23 -1.44
CA GLU A 118 -12.35 -4.77 -2.73
C GLU A 118 -10.82 -4.87 -2.86
N VAL A 119 -10.09 -3.91 -2.29
CA VAL A 119 -8.62 -3.91 -2.26
C VAL A 119 -8.11 -5.00 -1.32
N LEU A 120 -8.71 -5.13 -0.12
CA LEU A 120 -8.35 -6.19 0.83
C LEU A 120 -8.73 -7.58 0.30
N ALA A 121 -9.93 -7.72 -0.26
CA ALA A 121 -10.40 -9.00 -0.82
C ALA A 121 -9.43 -9.54 -1.87
N ASN A 122 -8.94 -8.68 -2.76
CA ASN A 122 -8.05 -9.09 -3.86
C ASN A 122 -6.56 -9.09 -3.49
N GLY A 123 -6.13 -8.28 -2.51
CA GLY A 123 -4.71 -8.14 -2.15
C GLY A 123 -4.30 -8.89 -0.88
N SER A 124 -5.24 -9.23 0.01
CA SER A 124 -4.92 -9.82 1.31
C SER A 124 -5.67 -11.10 1.61
N TRP A 125 -6.99 -11.11 1.32
CA TRP A 125 -7.87 -12.21 1.71
C TRP A 125 -7.98 -13.30 0.65
N TRP A 126 -7.64 -13.04 -0.58
CA TRP A 126 -7.43 -14.02 -1.62
C TRP A 126 -6.05 -14.68 -1.44
N VAL A 127 -5.95 -16.01 -1.52
CA VAL A 127 -4.71 -16.73 -1.20
C VAL A 127 -3.58 -16.36 -2.15
N THR A 128 -3.79 -16.40 -3.46
CA THR A 128 -2.81 -15.90 -4.43
C THR A 128 -2.52 -14.41 -4.24
N GLY A 129 -3.52 -13.61 -3.88
CA GLY A 129 -3.36 -12.20 -3.56
C GLY A 129 -2.46 -11.97 -2.35
N PHE A 130 -2.59 -12.78 -1.31
CA PHE A 130 -1.68 -12.74 -0.16
C PHE A 130 -0.22 -12.89 -0.56
N TYR A 131 0.12 -13.92 -1.34
CA TYR A 131 1.50 -14.15 -1.76
C TYR A 131 2.04 -13.04 -2.67
N ASN A 132 1.20 -12.44 -3.52
CA ASN A 132 1.63 -11.45 -4.49
C ASN A 132 1.58 -9.99 -4.00
N TYR A 133 0.80 -9.66 -2.94
CA TYR A 133 0.60 -8.28 -2.50
C TYR A 133 0.85 -8.08 -1.00
N LEU A 134 0.13 -8.79 -0.10
CA LEU A 134 0.29 -8.59 1.34
C LEU A 134 1.67 -9.03 1.82
N LEU A 135 2.11 -10.21 1.46
CA LEU A 135 3.40 -10.76 1.90
C LEU A 135 4.58 -9.87 1.48
N PRO A 136 4.74 -9.50 0.19
CA PRO A 136 5.83 -8.61 -0.21
C PRO A 136 5.71 -7.20 0.39
N ALA A 137 4.51 -6.66 0.62
CA ALA A 137 4.33 -5.37 1.29
C ALA A 137 4.72 -5.42 2.78
N ALA A 138 4.37 -6.49 3.49
CA ALA A 138 4.78 -6.71 4.88
C ALA A 138 6.31 -6.90 4.99
N ALA A 139 6.89 -7.66 4.07
CA ALA A 139 8.32 -7.86 3.97
C ALA A 139 9.06 -6.55 3.66
N MET A 140 8.56 -5.74 2.72
CA MET A 140 9.06 -4.40 2.42
C MET A 140 9.04 -3.50 3.67
N ALA A 141 7.89 -3.42 4.33
CA ALA A 141 7.75 -2.57 5.52
C ALA A 141 8.70 -3.00 6.65
N TYR A 142 8.86 -4.32 6.87
CA TYR A 142 9.81 -4.82 7.86
C TYR A 142 11.25 -4.47 7.47
N SER A 143 11.68 -4.79 6.26
CA SER A 143 13.04 -4.55 5.80
C SER A 143 13.40 -3.06 5.83
N LEU A 144 12.51 -2.18 5.38
CA LEU A 144 12.69 -0.73 5.46
C LEU A 144 12.69 -0.23 6.91
N SER A 145 11.89 -0.80 7.82
CA SER A 145 11.90 -0.42 9.24
C SER A 145 13.26 -0.69 9.91
N VAL A 146 13.98 -1.73 9.47
CA VAL A 146 15.35 -2.03 9.90
C VAL A 146 16.35 -1.09 9.23
N PHE A 147 16.16 -0.83 7.92
CA PHE A 147 16.99 0.09 7.15
C PHE A 147 17.03 1.50 7.75
N ILE A 148 15.87 2.05 8.15
CA ILE A 148 15.77 3.42 8.71
C ILE A 148 16.05 3.50 10.22
N ARG A 149 16.34 2.38 10.88
CA ARG A 149 16.66 2.39 12.31
C ARG A 149 17.94 3.18 12.57
N LYS A 150 17.92 4.05 13.58
CA LYS A 150 19.14 4.75 14.05
C LYS A 150 20.04 3.78 14.84
N GLY A 151 21.35 3.85 14.61
CA GLY A 151 22.36 3.02 15.27
C GLY A 151 22.73 1.73 14.52
N SER A 152 23.48 0.84 15.18
CA SER A 152 23.94 -0.43 14.59
C SER A 152 22.78 -1.42 14.41
N VAL A 153 22.83 -2.17 13.31
CA VAL A 153 21.92 -3.28 13.04
C VAL A 153 22.58 -4.56 13.50
N GLY A 154 21.94 -5.30 14.40
CA GLY A 154 22.39 -6.61 14.82
C GLY A 154 22.38 -7.62 13.67
N TRP A 155 23.27 -8.62 13.69
CA TRP A 155 23.41 -9.58 12.60
C TRP A 155 22.11 -10.37 12.33
N ILE A 156 21.38 -10.80 13.37
CA ILE A 156 20.10 -11.52 13.22
C ILE A 156 19.06 -10.62 12.54
N GLU A 157 18.92 -9.39 13.03
CA GLU A 157 17.93 -8.43 12.49
C GLU A 157 18.31 -8.03 11.06
N GLY A 158 19.60 -7.87 10.77
CA GLY A 158 20.10 -7.60 9.42
C GLY A 158 19.83 -8.74 8.45
N SER A 159 20.08 -9.99 8.86
CA SER A 159 19.81 -11.17 8.04
C SER A 159 18.32 -11.35 7.76
N LEU A 160 17.47 -11.18 8.77
CA LEU A 160 16.00 -11.19 8.61
C LEU A 160 15.52 -10.07 7.69
N SER A 161 16.14 -8.88 7.79
CA SER A 161 15.84 -7.76 6.89
C SER A 161 16.19 -8.08 5.44
N LEU A 162 17.33 -8.71 5.18
CA LEU A 162 17.73 -9.14 3.83
C LEU A 162 16.85 -10.28 3.29
N LEU A 163 16.43 -11.21 4.14
CA LEU A 163 15.45 -12.22 3.77
C LEU A 163 14.10 -11.60 3.39
N CYS A 164 13.58 -10.65 4.18
CA CYS A 164 12.38 -9.91 3.85
C CYS A 164 12.57 -9.05 2.58
N LEU A 165 13.77 -8.48 2.39
CA LEU A 165 14.10 -7.76 1.16
C LEU A 165 13.97 -8.66 -0.06
N SER A 166 14.42 -9.93 0.01
CA SER A 166 14.26 -10.86 -1.12
C SER A 166 12.80 -11.10 -1.46
N LEU A 167 11.91 -11.26 -0.47
CA LEU A 167 10.47 -11.39 -0.71
C LEU A 167 9.88 -10.13 -1.34
N SER A 168 10.28 -8.94 -0.88
CA SER A 168 9.75 -7.68 -1.40
C SER A 168 10.26 -7.36 -2.82
N CYS A 169 11.49 -7.73 -3.16
CA CYS A 169 12.09 -7.45 -4.47
C CYS A 169 11.60 -8.38 -5.59
N PHE A 170 10.87 -9.45 -5.29
CA PHE A 170 10.23 -10.30 -6.30
C PHE A 170 8.78 -9.93 -6.63
N SER A 171 8.34 -8.72 -6.27
CA SER A 171 7.10 -8.10 -6.76
C SER A 171 7.43 -6.73 -7.36
N GLU A 172 6.92 -6.42 -8.53
CA GLU A 172 7.30 -5.26 -9.34
C GLU A 172 7.07 -3.94 -8.57
N GLN A 173 5.90 -3.78 -7.94
CA GLN A 173 5.57 -2.55 -7.20
C GLN A 173 6.44 -2.38 -5.95
N THR A 174 6.62 -3.44 -5.17
CA THR A 174 7.40 -3.35 -3.92
C THR A 174 8.90 -3.25 -4.18
N SER A 175 9.42 -3.87 -5.26
CA SER A 175 10.84 -3.76 -5.64
C SER A 175 11.21 -2.32 -6.00
N ILE A 176 10.43 -1.69 -6.89
CA ILE A 176 10.65 -0.29 -7.29
C ILE A 176 10.48 0.65 -6.09
N ALA A 177 9.44 0.45 -5.27
CA ALA A 177 9.23 1.26 -4.08
C ALA A 177 10.38 1.13 -3.07
N THR A 178 10.90 -0.08 -2.86
CA THR A 178 12.03 -0.35 -1.96
C THR A 178 13.30 0.33 -2.47
N LEU A 179 13.62 0.19 -3.76
CA LEU A 179 14.78 0.83 -4.37
C LEU A 179 14.68 2.35 -4.28
N ALA A 180 13.54 2.93 -4.68
CA ALA A 180 13.35 4.37 -4.67
C ALA A 180 13.44 4.93 -3.23
N ALA A 181 12.80 4.28 -2.24
CA ALA A 181 12.86 4.70 -0.85
C ALA A 181 14.29 4.62 -0.29
N SER A 182 14.97 3.50 -0.46
CA SER A 182 16.31 3.30 0.09
C SER A 182 17.35 4.19 -0.58
N PHE A 183 17.26 4.38 -1.90
CA PHE A 183 18.14 5.30 -2.64
C PHE A 183 17.92 6.74 -2.21
N PHE A 184 16.66 7.20 -2.12
CA PHE A 184 16.31 8.53 -1.63
C PHE A 184 16.90 8.79 -0.24
N LEU A 185 16.76 7.84 0.68
CA LEU A 185 17.26 7.99 2.05
C LEU A 185 18.79 8.07 2.10
N ILE A 186 19.52 7.28 1.32
CA ILE A 186 21.01 7.37 1.29
C ILE A 186 21.47 8.68 0.65
N VAL A 187 20.80 9.14 -0.39
CA VAL A 187 21.21 10.38 -1.08
C VAL A 187 20.97 11.60 -0.19
N PHE A 188 19.77 11.71 0.39
CA PHE A 188 19.34 12.93 1.09
C PHE A 188 19.57 12.92 2.60
N CYS A 189 19.70 11.73 3.22
CA CYS A 189 19.84 11.61 4.67
C CYS A 189 21.17 10.92 5.04
N ARG A 190 22.18 11.71 5.45
CA ARG A 190 23.53 11.22 5.77
C ARG A 190 23.54 10.16 6.87
N GLU A 191 22.56 10.19 7.79
CA GLU A 191 22.44 9.25 8.92
C GLU A 191 22.23 7.79 8.49
N TYR A 192 21.76 7.55 7.24
CA TYR A 192 21.55 6.20 6.70
C TYR A 192 22.74 5.70 5.86
N ARG A 193 23.84 6.47 5.73
CA ARG A 193 25.06 6.06 5.00
C ARG A 193 25.94 5.19 5.87
N ARG A 194 25.65 3.90 5.94
CA ARG A 194 26.35 2.90 6.74
C ARG A 194 26.52 1.60 5.96
N SER A 195 27.46 0.73 6.38
CA SER A 195 27.80 -0.51 5.67
C SER A 195 26.57 -1.37 5.38
N PHE A 196 25.68 -1.56 6.34
CA PHE A 196 24.45 -2.32 6.14
C PHE A 196 23.57 -1.74 5.01
N SER A 197 23.47 -0.42 4.91
CA SER A 197 22.64 0.25 3.91
C SER A 197 23.18 0.05 2.49
N TYR A 198 24.49 0.00 2.32
CA TYR A 198 25.10 -0.29 1.01
C TYR A 198 24.88 -1.75 0.61
N VAL A 199 25.03 -2.70 1.55
CA VAL A 199 24.70 -4.11 1.31
C VAL A 199 23.21 -4.26 0.95
N TYR A 200 22.33 -3.59 1.69
CA TYR A 200 20.89 -3.61 1.44
C TYR A 200 20.54 -3.12 0.03
N ILE A 201 21.05 -1.94 -0.39
CA ILE A 201 20.78 -1.40 -1.73
C ILE A 201 21.38 -2.29 -2.82
N LEU A 202 22.60 -2.76 -2.65
CA LEU A 202 23.21 -3.65 -3.63
C LEU A 202 22.37 -4.93 -3.80
N SER A 203 21.92 -5.53 -2.70
CA SER A 203 21.02 -6.69 -2.74
C SER A 203 19.69 -6.35 -3.42
N ALA A 204 19.09 -5.20 -3.10
CA ALA A 204 17.86 -4.76 -3.73
C ALA A 204 18.01 -4.56 -5.24
N VAL A 205 19.11 -3.95 -5.70
CA VAL A 205 19.42 -3.78 -7.13
C VAL A 205 19.56 -5.13 -7.83
N VAL A 206 20.35 -6.05 -7.27
CA VAL A 206 20.56 -7.38 -7.87
C VAL A 206 19.27 -8.17 -7.97
N LEU A 207 18.45 -8.20 -6.89
CA LEU A 207 17.19 -8.93 -6.86
C LEU A 207 16.16 -8.32 -7.81
N THR A 208 16.07 -6.99 -7.86
CA THR A 208 15.18 -6.29 -8.79
C THR A 208 15.61 -6.49 -10.24
N TRP A 209 16.92 -6.46 -10.50
CA TRP A 209 17.44 -6.77 -11.84
C TRP A 209 17.06 -8.19 -12.26
N PHE A 210 17.21 -9.19 -11.36
CA PHE A 210 16.78 -10.56 -11.63
C PHE A 210 15.28 -10.66 -11.92
N LEU A 211 14.43 -9.98 -11.16
CA LEU A 211 12.98 -9.92 -11.40
C LEU A 211 12.67 -9.41 -12.83
N PHE A 212 13.25 -8.25 -13.20
CA PHE A 212 12.89 -7.60 -14.46
C PHE A 212 13.57 -8.19 -15.69
N SER A 213 14.71 -8.90 -15.53
CA SER A 213 15.40 -9.56 -16.63
C SER A 213 14.80 -10.90 -17.05
N ALA A 214 13.76 -11.38 -16.33
CA ALA A 214 13.11 -12.63 -16.67
C ALA A 214 12.51 -12.61 -18.08
N PRO A 215 12.87 -13.57 -18.98
CA PRO A 215 12.28 -13.64 -20.33
C PRO A 215 10.75 -13.75 -20.30
N GLY A 216 10.21 -14.45 -19.32
CA GLY A 216 8.77 -14.63 -19.13
C GLY A 216 7.99 -13.33 -18.99
N ASN A 217 8.59 -12.25 -18.46
CA ASN A 217 7.92 -10.96 -18.39
C ASN A 217 7.57 -10.40 -19.78
N PHE A 218 8.42 -10.64 -20.78
CA PHE A 218 8.17 -10.20 -22.18
C PHE A 218 7.09 -11.05 -22.83
N HIS A 219 7.12 -12.37 -22.65
CA HIS A 219 6.07 -13.26 -23.15
C HIS A 219 4.71 -12.92 -22.53
N ARG A 220 4.66 -12.77 -21.21
CA ARG A 220 3.44 -12.34 -20.50
C ARG A 220 2.94 -11.00 -21.01
N PHE A 221 3.82 -10.03 -21.21
CA PHE A 221 3.44 -8.70 -21.70
C PHE A 221 2.76 -8.79 -23.08
N GLN A 222 3.28 -9.60 -24.00
CA GLN A 222 2.71 -9.79 -25.33
C GLN A 222 1.34 -10.50 -25.25
N GLU A 223 1.24 -11.58 -24.46
CA GLU A 223 -0.01 -12.32 -24.28
C GLU A 223 -1.10 -11.46 -23.60
N GLU A 224 -0.74 -10.75 -22.54
CA GLU A 224 -1.65 -9.84 -21.84
C GLU A 224 -2.07 -8.65 -22.72
N THR A 225 -1.19 -8.14 -23.57
CA THR A 225 -1.52 -7.10 -24.56
C THR A 225 -2.54 -7.60 -25.54
N TRP A 226 -2.31 -8.77 -26.13
CA TRP A 226 -3.26 -9.38 -27.06
C TRP A 226 -4.63 -9.63 -26.42
N ARG A 227 -4.64 -10.13 -25.19
CA ARG A 227 -5.85 -10.54 -24.46
C ARG A 227 -6.68 -9.38 -23.92
N TRP A 228 -6.03 -8.38 -23.31
CA TRP A 228 -6.70 -7.37 -22.50
C TRP A 228 -6.73 -5.97 -23.14
N MET A 229 -5.71 -5.62 -23.89
CA MET A 229 -5.59 -4.28 -24.49
C MET A 229 -4.83 -4.34 -25.82
N PRO A 230 -5.47 -4.87 -26.87
CA PRO A 230 -4.86 -4.88 -28.21
C PRO A 230 -4.46 -3.47 -28.64
N GLY A 231 -3.21 -3.33 -29.10
CA GLY A 231 -2.65 -2.02 -29.49
C GLY A 231 -1.94 -1.26 -28.38
N PHE A 232 -1.86 -1.78 -27.13
CA PHE A 232 -1.19 -1.11 -26.02
C PHE A 232 0.28 -0.76 -26.31
N GLU A 233 0.99 -1.53 -27.11
CA GLU A 233 2.38 -1.26 -27.47
C GLU A 233 2.53 0.06 -28.24
N SER A 234 1.56 0.36 -29.12
CA SER A 234 1.54 1.59 -29.93
C SER A 234 1.07 2.83 -29.18
N GLU A 235 0.56 2.67 -27.95
CA GLU A 235 0.10 3.79 -27.14
C GLU A 235 1.24 4.71 -26.73
N SER A 236 0.97 6.01 -26.78
CA SER A 236 1.96 7.02 -26.40
C SER A 236 2.31 6.95 -24.90
N LEU A 237 3.50 7.44 -24.53
CA LEU A 237 3.89 7.58 -23.13
C LEU A 237 2.86 8.37 -22.32
N VAL A 238 2.30 9.45 -22.90
CA VAL A 238 1.27 10.28 -22.25
C VAL A 238 0.01 9.47 -21.98
N THR A 239 -0.45 8.67 -22.94
CA THR A 239 -1.62 7.79 -22.77
C THR A 239 -1.40 6.80 -21.62
N LYS A 240 -0.23 6.17 -21.56
CA LYS A 240 0.13 5.24 -20.46
C LYS A 240 0.16 5.92 -19.08
N ILE A 241 0.66 7.15 -19.01
CA ILE A 241 0.59 7.97 -17.79
C ILE A 241 -0.87 8.26 -17.42
N ILE A 242 -1.72 8.55 -18.37
CA ILE A 242 -3.14 8.82 -18.12
C ILE A 242 -3.85 7.56 -17.61
N TYR A 243 -3.56 6.38 -18.13
CA TYR A 243 -4.09 5.12 -17.58
C TYR A 243 -3.72 4.93 -16.10
N GLY A 244 -2.46 5.22 -15.74
CA GLY A 244 -2.03 5.19 -14.33
C GLY A 244 -2.71 6.24 -13.48
N TYR A 245 -2.90 7.45 -14.02
CA TYR A 245 -3.62 8.53 -13.34
C TYR A 245 -5.10 8.20 -13.14
N ASP A 246 -5.73 7.52 -14.10
CA ASP A 246 -7.08 7.00 -13.98
C ASP A 246 -7.25 6.08 -12.77
N ARG A 247 -6.27 5.21 -12.53
CA ARG A 247 -6.24 4.36 -11.33
C ARG A 247 -6.03 5.15 -10.03
N ILE A 248 -5.23 6.23 -10.07
CA ILE A 248 -5.08 7.15 -8.92
C ILE A 248 -6.42 7.84 -8.62
N HIS A 249 -7.08 8.36 -9.65
CA HIS A 249 -8.41 8.96 -9.52
C HIS A 249 -9.38 7.98 -8.87
N GLN A 250 -9.47 6.76 -9.40
CA GLN A 250 -10.32 5.70 -8.84
C GLN A 250 -10.03 5.47 -7.35
N ALA A 251 -8.74 5.35 -6.96
CA ALA A 251 -8.33 5.12 -5.58
C ALA A 251 -8.77 6.24 -4.62
N ILE A 252 -8.76 7.48 -5.09
CA ILE A 252 -9.13 8.68 -4.29
C ILE A 252 -10.65 8.81 -4.16
N VAL A 253 -11.39 8.57 -5.26
CA VAL A 253 -12.82 8.86 -5.35
C VAL A 253 -13.69 7.67 -4.92
N MET A 254 -13.08 6.51 -4.72
CA MET A 254 -13.78 5.31 -4.25
C MET A 254 -14.57 5.62 -2.96
N PRO A 255 -15.89 5.36 -2.89
CA PRO A 255 -16.73 5.71 -1.74
C PRO A 255 -16.19 5.17 -0.40
N ASN A 256 -15.55 3.99 -0.44
CA ASN A 256 -14.98 3.32 0.72
C ASN A 256 -13.50 3.70 1.00
N SER A 257 -12.95 4.73 0.35
CA SER A 257 -11.57 5.20 0.57
C SER A 257 -11.43 6.00 1.88
N ILE A 258 -11.75 5.35 3.02
CA ILE A 258 -11.71 5.96 4.36
C ILE A 258 -10.28 6.35 4.72
N ILE A 259 -9.30 5.51 4.38
CA ILE A 259 -7.89 5.77 4.70
C ILE A 259 -7.36 7.03 4.00
N PHE A 260 -7.75 7.28 2.74
CA PHE A 260 -7.36 8.50 2.06
C PHE A 260 -8.09 9.74 2.63
N SER A 261 -9.36 9.60 3.01
CA SER A 261 -10.10 10.66 3.71
C SER A 261 -9.45 10.99 5.08
N LEU A 262 -8.93 9.97 5.79
CA LEU A 262 -8.16 10.18 7.01
C LEU A 262 -6.89 10.97 6.74
N LEU A 263 -6.14 10.62 5.69
CA LEU A 263 -4.94 11.38 5.28
C LEU A 263 -5.30 12.85 4.98
N CYS A 264 -6.36 13.10 4.20
CA CYS A 264 -6.84 14.46 3.89
C CYS A 264 -7.20 15.23 5.18
N THR A 265 -7.87 14.58 6.13
CA THR A 265 -8.22 15.18 7.43
C THR A 265 -6.95 15.57 8.21
N LEU A 266 -5.96 14.69 8.27
CA LEU A 266 -4.70 14.96 8.95
C LEU A 266 -3.90 16.08 8.26
N CYS A 267 -3.88 16.10 6.92
CA CYS A 267 -3.27 17.19 6.15
C CYS A 267 -3.98 18.53 6.38
N LEU A 268 -5.30 18.51 6.45
CA LEU A 268 -6.10 19.70 6.80
C LEU A 268 -5.72 20.22 8.19
N LEU A 269 -5.59 19.34 9.18
CA LEU A 269 -5.14 19.70 10.53
C LEU A 269 -3.71 20.27 10.55
N LEU A 270 -2.78 19.74 9.73
CA LEU A 270 -1.44 20.30 9.58
C LEU A 270 -1.50 21.73 9.05
N ILE A 271 -2.33 22.00 8.03
CA ILE A 271 -2.49 23.36 7.50
C ILE A 271 -3.10 24.29 8.54
N TYR A 272 -4.10 23.84 9.33
CA TYR A 272 -4.75 24.68 10.35
C TYR A 272 -3.85 24.96 11.55
N ARG A 273 -2.95 24.06 11.92
CA ARG A 273 -1.97 24.28 13.00
C ARG A 273 -0.79 25.16 12.59
N ASP A 274 -0.73 25.52 11.32
CA ASP A 274 0.30 26.41 10.81
C ASP A 274 0.03 27.86 11.22
N GLU A 275 0.83 28.40 12.15
CA GLU A 275 0.73 29.79 12.60
C GLU A 275 1.03 30.80 11.48
N GLN A 276 1.83 30.41 10.48
CA GLN A 276 2.17 31.24 9.32
C GLN A 276 1.34 30.89 8.09
N ARG A 277 0.08 30.56 8.29
CA ARG A 277 -0.82 30.12 7.22
C ARG A 277 -0.95 31.18 6.12
N THR A 278 -0.61 30.77 4.90
CA THR A 278 -0.64 31.62 3.71
C THR A 278 -2.02 31.58 3.02
N LYS A 279 -2.23 32.49 2.05
CA LYS A 279 -3.41 32.42 1.16
C LYS A 279 -3.49 31.09 0.40
N THR A 280 -2.33 30.59 -0.05
CA THR A 280 -2.21 29.26 -0.69
C THR A 280 -2.61 28.13 0.27
N GLY A 281 -2.20 28.20 1.54
CA GLY A 281 -2.62 27.25 2.57
C GLY A 281 -4.15 27.26 2.77
N ASN A 282 -4.76 28.45 2.80
CA ASN A 282 -6.22 28.58 2.91
C ASN A 282 -6.95 27.97 1.72
N PHE A 283 -6.43 28.17 0.51
CA PHE A 283 -6.97 27.57 -0.71
C PHE A 283 -6.93 26.05 -0.65
N PHE A 284 -5.78 25.44 -0.34
CA PHE A 284 -5.69 23.98 -0.24
C PHE A 284 -6.47 23.40 0.94
N ALA A 285 -6.58 24.14 2.07
CA ALA A 285 -7.48 23.74 3.15
C ALA A 285 -8.93 23.66 2.70
N LEU A 286 -9.39 24.65 1.90
CA LEU A 286 -10.73 24.63 1.32
C LEU A 286 -10.94 23.48 0.34
N VAL A 287 -9.94 23.18 -0.51
CA VAL A 287 -9.97 22.04 -1.44
C VAL A 287 -10.09 20.70 -0.69
N LEU A 288 -9.25 20.49 0.34
CA LEU A 288 -9.30 19.26 1.15
C LEU A 288 -10.63 19.13 1.91
N LEU A 289 -11.14 20.24 2.49
CA LEU A 289 -12.44 20.25 3.16
C LEU A 289 -13.57 19.94 2.19
N GLY A 290 -13.55 20.56 1.00
CA GLY A 290 -14.53 20.31 -0.06
C GLY A 290 -14.55 18.84 -0.49
N HIS A 291 -13.35 18.23 -0.67
CA HIS A 291 -13.24 16.80 -0.95
C HIS A 291 -13.85 15.94 0.17
N LEU A 292 -13.54 16.23 1.43
CA LEU A 292 -14.06 15.47 2.57
C LEU A 292 -15.58 15.56 2.68
N VAL A 293 -16.13 16.76 2.50
CA VAL A 293 -17.60 16.98 2.48
C VAL A 293 -18.25 16.23 1.32
N LEU A 294 -17.67 16.32 0.11
CA LEU A 294 -18.19 15.62 -1.06
C LEU A 294 -18.18 14.09 -0.86
N MET A 295 -17.08 13.54 -0.35
CA MET A 295 -16.98 12.09 -0.06
C MET A 295 -17.96 11.66 1.03
N LEU A 296 -18.22 12.51 2.04
CA LEU A 296 -19.22 12.23 3.06
C LEU A 296 -20.65 12.22 2.46
N LEU A 297 -20.99 13.20 1.63
CA LEU A 297 -22.31 13.28 0.97
C LEU A 297 -22.54 12.08 0.03
N ILE A 298 -21.53 11.64 -0.69
CA ILE A 298 -21.58 10.44 -1.55
C ILE A 298 -21.84 9.19 -0.68
N ARG A 299 -21.13 9.03 0.44
CA ARG A 299 -21.31 7.89 1.36
C ARG A 299 -22.67 7.84 2.01
N LEU A 300 -23.25 9.01 2.31
CA LEU A 300 -24.61 9.11 2.88
C LEU A 300 -25.72 8.95 1.84
N GLY A 301 -25.38 8.77 0.54
CA GLY A 301 -26.35 8.67 -0.54
C GLY A 301 -27.15 9.96 -0.80
N VAL A 302 -26.71 11.09 -0.21
CA VAL A 302 -27.37 12.39 -0.37
C VAL A 302 -27.03 13.05 -1.71
N ALA A 303 -25.81 12.80 -2.20
CA ALA A 303 -25.34 13.36 -3.46
C ALA A 303 -25.34 12.29 -4.56
N HIS A 304 -26.38 12.29 -5.39
CA HIS A 304 -26.35 11.60 -6.69
C HIS A 304 -25.31 12.20 -7.67
N LEU A 305 -24.66 13.30 -7.29
CA LEU A 305 -23.54 13.91 -8.00
C LEU A 305 -22.37 12.94 -8.23
N GLY A 306 -22.19 11.93 -7.36
CA GLY A 306 -21.16 10.91 -7.48
C GLY A 306 -21.30 10.03 -8.72
N GLU A 307 -22.51 9.83 -9.24
CA GLU A 307 -22.73 9.00 -10.43
C GLU A 307 -22.35 9.72 -11.74
N SER A 308 -22.48 11.05 -11.78
CA SER A 308 -22.25 11.83 -12.99
C SER A 308 -20.96 12.63 -13.00
N PHE A 309 -20.42 13.03 -11.85
CA PHE A 309 -19.28 13.94 -11.75
C PHE A 309 -18.08 13.35 -11.04
N TYR A 310 -18.22 12.96 -9.77
CA TYR A 310 -17.10 12.53 -8.91
C TYR A 310 -17.26 11.05 -8.56
N ASN A 311 -16.99 10.19 -9.50
CA ASN A 311 -17.16 8.76 -9.35
C ASN A 311 -15.86 7.99 -9.67
N SER A 312 -15.81 6.74 -9.24
CA SER A 312 -14.67 5.84 -9.44
C SER A 312 -14.67 5.10 -10.78
N ASP A 313 -15.59 5.43 -11.69
CA ASP A 313 -15.61 4.80 -13.01
C ASP A 313 -14.37 5.18 -13.79
N LEU A 314 -13.75 4.17 -14.39
CA LEU A 314 -12.54 4.34 -15.16
C LEU A 314 -12.82 5.08 -16.47
N LEU A 315 -11.96 6.03 -16.81
CA LEU A 315 -11.97 6.65 -18.12
C LEU A 315 -11.49 5.62 -19.14
N ASN A 316 -12.34 5.35 -20.13
CA ASN A 316 -11.84 4.79 -21.35
C ASN A 316 -11.25 5.96 -22.17
N PRO A 317 -9.91 6.03 -22.41
CA PRO A 317 -9.30 7.14 -23.13
C PRO A 317 -9.84 7.35 -24.55
N HIS A 318 -10.44 6.32 -25.15
CA HIS A 318 -11.14 6.41 -26.43
C HIS A 318 -12.55 7.01 -26.32
N ARG A 319 -13.04 7.27 -25.11
CA ARG A 319 -14.36 7.87 -24.82
C ARG A 319 -14.29 9.19 -24.05
N TRP A 320 -13.22 9.93 -24.16
CA TRP A 320 -13.01 11.21 -23.47
C TRP A 320 -13.89 12.34 -24.04
N ILE A 321 -15.21 12.21 -23.94
CA ILE A 321 -16.16 13.16 -24.51
C ILE A 321 -16.89 13.96 -23.42
N SER A 322 -16.68 13.64 -22.12
CA SER A 322 -17.45 14.25 -21.04
C SER A 322 -16.65 15.34 -20.30
N TYR A 323 -17.05 16.60 -20.43
CA TYR A 323 -16.49 17.73 -19.65
C TYR A 323 -16.54 17.52 -18.15
N SER A 324 -17.56 16.84 -17.63
CA SER A 324 -17.70 16.51 -16.20
C SER A 324 -16.56 15.64 -15.71
N ARG A 325 -16.08 14.72 -16.54
CA ARG A 325 -14.93 13.85 -16.21
C ARG A 325 -13.63 14.66 -16.07
N TYR A 326 -13.35 15.55 -16.99
CA TYR A 326 -12.17 16.41 -16.89
C TYR A 326 -12.21 17.29 -15.63
N ALA A 327 -13.38 17.83 -15.28
CA ALA A 327 -13.54 18.59 -14.06
C ALA A 327 -13.32 17.71 -12.80
N SER A 328 -13.79 16.47 -12.80
CA SER A 328 -13.55 15.50 -11.72
C SER A 328 -12.05 15.20 -11.55
N TYR A 329 -11.32 14.97 -12.65
CA TYR A 329 -9.87 14.74 -12.64
C TYR A 329 -9.09 15.97 -12.20
N PHE A 330 -9.54 17.17 -12.61
CA PHE A 330 -8.98 18.42 -12.13
C PHE A 330 -9.12 18.59 -10.62
N VAL A 331 -10.30 18.29 -10.06
CA VAL A 331 -10.55 18.31 -8.61
C VAL A 331 -9.63 17.30 -7.91
N THR A 332 -9.51 16.08 -8.43
CA THR A 332 -8.58 15.07 -7.88
C THR A 332 -7.13 15.56 -7.88
N SER A 333 -6.71 16.23 -8.96
CA SER A 333 -5.36 16.83 -9.04
C SER A 333 -5.16 17.89 -7.95
N LEU A 334 -6.16 18.75 -7.72
CA LEU A 334 -6.10 19.75 -6.65
C LEU A 334 -6.04 19.10 -5.26
N VAL A 335 -6.75 18.00 -5.03
CA VAL A 335 -6.71 17.25 -3.76
C VAL A 335 -5.31 16.66 -3.55
N ILE A 336 -4.71 16.04 -4.57
CA ILE A 336 -3.33 15.51 -4.49
C ILE A 336 -2.35 16.64 -4.18
N LEU A 337 -2.46 17.77 -4.90
CA LEU A 337 -1.63 18.95 -4.65
C LEU A 337 -1.83 19.50 -3.24
N GLY A 338 -3.05 19.48 -2.70
CA GLY A 338 -3.34 19.89 -1.33
C GLY A 338 -2.67 19.00 -0.29
N VAL A 339 -2.69 17.68 -0.48
CA VAL A 339 -1.97 16.73 0.37
C VAL A 339 -0.46 16.97 0.28
N CYS A 340 0.08 17.08 -0.94
CA CYS A 340 1.51 17.35 -1.16
C CYS A 340 1.94 18.69 -0.55
N TYR A 341 1.14 19.74 -0.69
CA TYR A 341 1.40 21.05 -0.09
C TYR A 341 1.48 20.97 1.44
N ALA A 342 0.47 20.33 2.08
CA ALA A 342 0.45 20.18 3.54
C ALA A 342 1.70 19.48 4.06
N LEU A 343 2.11 18.41 3.40
CA LEU A 343 3.27 17.62 3.80
C LEU A 343 4.60 18.34 3.49
N ALA A 344 4.69 19.02 2.35
CA ALA A 344 5.89 19.77 1.97
C ALA A 344 6.15 20.95 2.92
N ILE A 345 5.13 21.74 3.24
CA ILE A 345 5.26 22.84 4.22
C ILE A 345 5.63 22.30 5.59
N SER A 346 5.02 21.19 6.02
CA SER A 346 5.38 20.53 7.28
C SER A 346 6.82 20.02 7.27
N ALA A 347 7.31 19.48 6.15
CA ALA A 347 8.67 18.99 5.99
C ALA A 347 9.73 20.12 5.99
N ILE A 348 9.39 21.30 5.49
CA ILE A 348 10.27 22.49 5.57
C ILE A 348 10.48 22.92 7.02
N ARG A 349 9.49 22.76 7.89
CA ARG A 349 9.54 23.16 9.31
C ARG A 349 10.09 22.09 10.22
N ASP A 350 9.72 20.86 9.99
CA ASP A 350 10.17 19.69 10.72
C ASP A 350 10.56 18.59 9.72
N ASN A 351 11.86 18.38 9.57
CA ASN A 351 12.45 17.44 8.62
C ASN A 351 11.91 16.00 8.78
N GLU A 352 11.34 15.66 9.93
CA GLU A 352 10.70 14.34 10.11
C GLU A 352 9.51 14.13 9.15
N TYR A 353 8.82 15.19 8.72
CA TYR A 353 7.71 15.08 7.76
C TYR A 353 8.14 14.75 6.32
N ILE A 354 9.45 14.74 6.02
CA ILE A 354 9.95 14.24 4.74
C ILE A 354 9.61 12.75 4.55
N LYS A 355 9.51 11.99 5.66
CA LYS A 355 9.15 10.57 5.63
C LYS A 355 7.72 10.35 5.11
N PRO A 356 6.65 10.90 5.76
CA PRO A 356 5.29 10.73 5.24
C PRO A 356 5.11 11.38 3.86
N PHE A 357 5.80 12.48 3.57
CA PHE A 357 5.79 13.07 2.23
C PHE A 357 6.31 12.10 1.17
N SER A 358 7.48 11.51 1.42
CA SER A 358 8.08 10.53 0.50
C SER A 358 7.22 9.26 0.35
N ILE A 359 6.63 8.77 1.46
CA ILE A 359 5.73 7.61 1.45
C ILE A 359 4.50 7.88 0.57
N VAL A 360 3.89 9.07 0.67
CA VAL A 360 2.72 9.44 -0.14
C VAL A 360 3.09 9.56 -1.62
N ILE A 361 4.20 10.23 -1.95
CA ILE A 361 4.68 10.34 -3.34
C ILE A 361 4.97 8.98 -3.94
N LEU A 362 5.68 8.10 -3.21
CA LEU A 362 5.95 6.74 -3.66
C LEU A 362 4.65 5.94 -3.82
N GLY A 363 3.68 6.12 -2.91
CA GLY A 363 2.37 5.49 -3.02
C GLY A 363 1.68 5.86 -4.34
N PHE A 364 1.63 7.13 -4.71
CA PHE A 364 1.07 7.55 -6.00
C PHE A 364 1.90 7.05 -7.18
N ALA A 365 3.23 7.03 -7.08
CA ALA A 365 4.10 6.51 -8.12
C ALA A 365 3.86 5.01 -8.39
N THR A 366 3.61 4.20 -7.34
CA THR A 366 3.31 2.76 -7.51
C THR A 366 1.99 2.50 -8.23
N VAL A 367 1.01 3.39 -8.10
CA VAL A 367 -0.24 3.29 -8.88
C VAL A 367 -0.03 3.81 -10.29
N LEU A 368 0.71 4.91 -10.45
CA LEU A 368 0.99 5.49 -11.77
C LEU A 368 1.72 4.49 -12.68
N MET A 369 2.67 3.73 -12.14
CA MET A 369 3.40 2.71 -12.91
C MET A 369 2.51 1.60 -13.47
N VAL A 370 1.34 1.33 -12.88
CA VAL A 370 0.39 0.33 -13.39
C VAL A 370 -0.11 0.70 -14.79
N GLY A 371 -0.13 2.00 -15.13
CA GLY A 371 -0.48 2.48 -16.47
C GLY A 371 0.47 2.00 -17.58
N PHE A 372 1.65 1.48 -17.22
CA PHE A 372 2.60 0.88 -18.16
C PHE A 372 2.38 -0.63 -18.36
N SER A 373 1.30 -1.18 -17.82
CA SER A 373 0.90 -2.58 -18.02
C SER A 373 -0.38 -2.67 -18.85
N PRO A 374 -0.45 -3.58 -19.83
CA PRO A 374 -1.66 -3.81 -20.60
C PRO A 374 -2.83 -4.32 -19.73
N THR A 375 -2.54 -4.81 -18.51
CA THR A 375 -3.54 -5.25 -17.54
C THR A 375 -4.00 -4.14 -16.59
N VAL A 376 -3.71 -2.87 -16.86
CA VAL A 376 -4.02 -1.73 -15.99
C VAL A 376 -5.46 -1.76 -15.46
N TYR A 377 -6.43 -2.18 -16.27
CA TYR A 377 -7.83 -2.33 -15.87
C TYR A 377 -8.20 -3.76 -15.47
N ALA A 378 -7.65 -4.77 -16.15
CA ALA A 378 -7.93 -6.18 -15.89
C ALA A 378 -7.39 -6.68 -14.53
N SER A 379 -6.36 -6.04 -14.00
CA SER A 379 -5.79 -6.39 -12.68
C SER A 379 -6.71 -6.09 -11.50
N GLY A 380 -7.86 -5.46 -11.71
CA GLY A 380 -8.81 -5.16 -10.64
C GLY A 380 -8.26 -4.22 -9.56
N MET A 381 -8.78 -4.35 -8.34
CA MET A 381 -8.42 -3.46 -7.21
C MET A 381 -7.11 -3.84 -6.49
N ARG A 382 -6.58 -5.02 -6.74
CA ARG A 382 -5.35 -5.51 -6.10
C ARG A 382 -4.13 -4.62 -6.34
N VAL A 383 -4.06 -3.95 -7.49
CA VAL A 383 -2.95 -3.03 -7.83
C VAL A 383 -2.90 -1.77 -6.97
N LEU A 384 -3.99 -1.43 -6.28
CA LEU A 384 -4.09 -0.31 -5.34
C LEU A 384 -3.64 -0.68 -3.93
N TYR A 385 -3.32 -1.97 -3.69
CA TYR A 385 -3.02 -2.46 -2.35
C TYR A 385 -1.81 -1.77 -1.71
N LEU A 386 -0.70 -1.70 -2.44
CA LEU A 386 0.53 -1.08 -1.92
C LEU A 386 0.33 0.42 -1.64
N TRP A 387 -0.39 1.13 -2.51
CA TRP A 387 -0.77 2.52 -2.29
C TRP A 387 -1.58 2.68 -1.00
N ALA A 388 -2.60 1.85 -0.78
CA ALA A 388 -3.44 1.93 0.42
C ALA A 388 -2.62 1.71 1.70
N VAL A 389 -1.68 0.75 1.69
CA VAL A 389 -0.73 0.51 2.79
C VAL A 389 0.19 1.72 3.03
N MET A 390 0.67 2.36 1.97
CA MET A 390 1.51 3.56 2.08
C MET A 390 0.71 4.76 2.64
N ILE A 391 -0.54 4.96 2.20
CA ILE A 391 -1.43 5.99 2.74
C ILE A 391 -1.72 5.74 4.23
N LEU A 392 -1.98 4.49 4.61
CA LEU A 392 -2.12 4.08 6.01
C LEU A 392 -0.86 4.43 6.82
N SER A 393 0.32 4.08 6.31
CA SER A 393 1.60 4.36 6.99
C SER A 393 1.84 5.86 7.19
N ALA A 394 1.60 6.67 6.16
CA ALA A 394 1.71 8.12 6.25
C ALA A 394 0.70 8.71 7.25
N SER A 395 -0.55 8.22 7.26
CA SER A 395 -1.59 8.64 8.20
C SER A 395 -1.22 8.31 9.64
N CYS A 396 -0.71 7.11 9.92
CA CYS A 396 -0.23 6.73 11.25
C CYS A 396 0.92 7.63 11.71
N PHE A 397 1.85 7.95 10.79
CA PHE A 397 2.98 8.83 11.09
C PHE A 397 2.51 10.23 11.47
N ILE A 398 1.67 10.86 10.65
CA ILE A 398 1.16 12.21 10.89
C ILE A 398 0.34 12.25 12.18
N PHE A 399 -0.54 11.26 12.38
CA PHE A 399 -1.34 11.15 13.60
C PHE A 399 -0.46 11.06 14.84
N TYR A 400 0.58 10.24 14.83
CA TYR A 400 1.52 10.12 15.94
C TYR A 400 2.30 11.42 16.19
N ARG A 401 2.73 12.13 15.16
CA ARG A 401 3.40 13.43 15.31
C ARG A 401 2.48 14.49 15.92
N LEU A 402 1.21 14.47 15.58
CA LEU A 402 0.22 15.42 16.10
C LEU A 402 -0.22 15.10 17.53
N TYR A 403 -0.35 13.81 17.88
CA TYR A 403 -1.07 13.37 19.09
C TYR A 403 -0.37 12.24 19.86
N GLY A 404 0.84 11.83 19.49
CA GLY A 404 1.53 10.67 20.08
C GLY A 404 1.77 10.78 21.60
N ASN A 405 1.84 12.00 22.14
CA ASN A 405 1.97 12.25 23.57
C ASN A 405 0.64 12.09 24.35
N ASP A 406 -0.50 12.18 23.67
CA ASP A 406 -1.82 12.01 24.28
C ASP A 406 -2.30 10.56 24.17
N ARG A 407 -1.94 9.79 25.20
CA ARG A 407 -2.31 8.36 25.29
C ARG A 407 -3.83 8.14 25.38
N SER A 408 -4.56 9.08 25.98
CA SER A 408 -6.02 8.98 26.11
C SER A 408 -6.67 9.12 24.74
N LEU A 409 -6.24 10.09 23.95
CA LEU A 409 -6.75 10.31 22.61
C LEU A 409 -6.47 9.09 21.71
N ILE A 410 -5.27 8.51 21.77
CA ILE A 410 -4.94 7.30 20.98
C ILE A 410 -5.90 6.16 21.37
N ASN A 411 -6.13 5.91 22.65
CA ASN A 411 -7.04 4.88 23.10
C ASN A 411 -8.50 5.15 22.63
N ASN A 412 -8.96 6.40 22.70
CA ASN A 412 -10.29 6.78 22.23
C ASN A 412 -10.44 6.56 20.71
N VAL A 413 -9.42 6.90 19.92
CA VAL A 413 -9.41 6.66 18.47
C VAL A 413 -9.44 5.15 18.17
N ILE A 414 -8.70 4.33 18.93
CA ILE A 414 -8.77 2.87 18.79
C ILE A 414 -10.19 2.37 19.08
N ILE A 415 -10.83 2.83 20.17
CA ILE A 415 -12.21 2.45 20.52
C ILE A 415 -13.19 2.84 19.40
N CYS A 416 -13.08 4.07 18.90
CA CYS A 416 -13.91 4.53 17.79
C CYS A 416 -13.70 3.70 16.51
N ALA A 417 -12.46 3.35 16.18
CA ALA A 417 -12.14 2.52 15.05
C ALA A 417 -12.70 1.08 15.22
N MET A 418 -12.56 0.49 16.42
CA MET A 418 -13.16 -0.82 16.75
C MET A 418 -14.69 -0.78 16.59
N ALA A 419 -15.36 0.21 17.18
CA ALA A 419 -16.81 0.34 17.11
C ALA A 419 -17.28 0.53 15.65
N ALA A 420 -16.61 1.39 14.89
CA ALA A 420 -16.93 1.61 13.48
C ALA A 420 -16.71 0.34 12.63
N TYR A 421 -15.68 -0.44 12.90
CA TYR A 421 -15.45 -1.71 12.22
C TYR A 421 -16.58 -2.71 12.51
N VAL A 422 -16.96 -2.89 13.79
CA VAL A 422 -18.05 -3.80 14.18
C VAL A 422 -19.38 -3.38 13.53
N LEU A 423 -19.66 -2.07 13.40
CA LEU A 423 -20.86 -1.57 12.74
C LEU A 423 -20.82 -1.70 11.20
N SER A 424 -19.65 -1.97 10.61
CA SER A 424 -19.46 -2.13 9.16
C SER A 424 -19.52 -3.58 8.67
N ILE A 425 -19.50 -4.53 9.60
CA ILE A 425 -19.70 -5.97 9.35
C ILE A 425 -21.17 -6.27 9.24
#